data_6828ce1cd44ffbeb5c79e977eb1734de
#
_entry.id   6828ce1cd44ffbeb5c79e977eb1734de
#
_cell.length_a   1.000
_cell.length_b   1.000
_cell.length_c   1.000
_cell.angle_alpha   90.00
_cell.angle_beta   90.00
_cell.angle_gamma   90.00
#
_symmetry.space_group_name_H-M   'P 1'
#
loop_
_entity.id
_entity.type
_entity.pdbx_description
1 polymer ?
#
loop_
_entity_poly.entity_id
_entity_poly.type
_entity_poly.pdbx_seq_one_letter_code
_entity_poly.pdbx_strand_id
1 'polypeptide(L)'
;MKHILGSCVLAGLFLFCACDDTLDTKVTWQIGDSDTWRVPELAQGVLYKAYNGIANRPDCFDNNFLDCATDNAVTNLRSSSVYKLNMGGMTAFNNPIGNWSNAYNMLNYVNSFLENGLTDQVQYNRTDPEVDKQIKLRLEGESYFLRAWWHFELLKMYGGKAKNGKALGIPLADHFISQDEAAQNGEFLRPTYQATVDFIVNDLNNAIELLPNVYQGDDLEFGNTQIGRATKAAAAVLKSRALLYSASPAMQDDDVTKVTGMGQFEILNPTVYQAKWEAVAKEINKILGMEGFGTYVPVAASSIADVQTESSDYAFRKYFNSNLLEGLHFPPFYYGSARATPSHNLVKAFYAKNGYPATDVRSGVDLSDPDFDLTQLYAVLDNRFALNVYYHSATFGDSGQPLDMSEGGKDSPSFSENATRTGYYLAKFVSKKSAMLNPIQTLNSVHYNPLLRKSEVLLNFAEAANEAWGNPTVKAEGCLYSAYEILKTIRSQAGGINFDLYLDEMAQSKDSFRKLIQNERRLEFTFENHRYFDMRRWVLPLNEEVEGVAVTRKEDGTFSFKVQKVEQRKYEVKNYFMPLPYAELEKNKNLMNNQGWE
;
A
#
# COMPACT_ATOMS: atom_id res chain seq x y z
N MET A 1 69.90 -51.39 32.57
CA MET A 1 71.26 -50.89 32.75
C MET A 1 71.29 -49.48 32.25
N LYS A 2 71.36 -48.52 33.20
CA LYS A 2 72.55 -47.69 33.46
C LYS A 2 72.95 -46.91 32.19
N HIS A 3 73.12 -45.59 32.09
CA HIS A 3 73.41 -44.49 33.00
C HIS A 3 73.08 -43.15 32.31
N ILE A 4 72.59 -42.16 32.98
CA ILE A 4 73.19 -41.02 33.68
C ILE A 4 73.55 -39.82 32.75
N LEU A 5 72.87 -38.74 33.09
CA LEU A 5 73.20 -37.35 33.34
C LEU A 5 74.08 -36.54 32.33
N GLY A 6 73.60 -35.37 32.09
CA GLY A 6 74.38 -34.21 31.65
C GLY A 6 73.52 -32.97 31.50
N SER A 7 73.30 -32.21 32.59
CA SER A 7 72.78 -30.84 32.60
C SER A 7 73.67 -29.88 31.89
N CYS A 8 73.16 -29.02 31.05
CA CYS A 8 73.70 -27.68 30.82
C CYS A 8 72.52 -26.71 30.62
N VAL A 9 72.38 -25.86 31.63
CA VAL A 9 71.57 -24.65 31.61
C VAL A 9 72.27 -23.61 30.77
N LEU A 10 71.67 -23.19 29.67
CA LEU A 10 72.10 -21.97 28.97
C LEU A 10 70.90 -21.03 28.93
N ALA A 11 70.95 -20.03 29.79
CA ALA A 11 70.01 -18.92 29.83
C ALA A 11 70.26 -18.03 28.62
N GLY A 12 69.35 -18.12 27.63
CA GLY A 12 69.29 -17.17 26.53
C GLY A 12 68.24 -16.14 26.83
N LEU A 13 68.64 -14.91 27.19
CA LEU A 13 67.76 -13.75 27.19
C LEU A 13 67.24 -13.53 25.75
N PHE A 14 66.00 -13.87 25.49
CA PHE A 14 65.29 -13.32 24.34
C PHE A 14 64.68 -11.96 24.73
N LEU A 15 65.33 -10.90 24.23
CA LEU A 15 64.75 -9.59 24.12
C LEU A 15 63.53 -9.69 23.19
N PHE A 16 62.34 -9.68 23.75
CA PHE A 16 61.11 -9.39 23.00
C PHE A 16 61.13 -7.92 22.63
N CYS A 17 61.63 -7.56 21.45
CA CYS A 17 61.20 -6.35 20.77
C CYS A 17 59.72 -6.59 20.42
N ALA A 18 58.81 -6.11 21.25
CA ALA A 18 57.41 -5.94 20.88
C ALA A 18 57.38 -4.87 19.79
N CYS A 19 57.19 -5.28 18.55
CA CYS A 19 56.69 -4.40 17.51
C CYS A 19 55.21 -4.19 17.79
N ASP A 20 54.92 -3.12 18.52
CA ASP A 20 53.53 -2.72 18.86
C ASP A 20 52.77 -2.17 17.66
N ASP A 21 53.39 -2.05 16.48
CA ASP A 21 52.83 -1.42 15.30
C ASP A 21 52.33 -2.38 14.19
N THR A 22 52.47 -3.71 14.38
CA THR A 22 52.10 -4.66 13.32
C THR A 22 50.77 -5.39 13.55
N LEU A 23 50.10 -5.15 14.69
CA LEU A 23 48.80 -5.74 15.00
C LEU A 23 47.63 -4.74 14.87
N ASP A 24 47.90 -3.47 14.70
CA ASP A 24 46.92 -2.48 14.27
C ASP A 24 46.80 -2.47 12.73
N THR A 25 46.47 -3.61 12.15
CA THR A 25 45.85 -3.59 10.85
C THR A 25 44.50 -2.88 11.04
N LYS A 26 44.50 -1.57 10.77
CA LYS A 26 43.24 -0.87 10.50
C LYS A 26 42.48 -1.78 9.58
N VAL A 27 41.35 -2.29 10.03
CA VAL A 27 40.44 -3.09 9.21
C VAL A 27 39.99 -2.16 8.08
N THR A 28 40.70 -2.20 6.96
CA THR A 28 40.50 -1.36 5.76
C THR A 28 39.16 -1.64 5.06
N TRP A 29 38.32 -2.44 5.68
CA TRP A 29 36.99 -2.84 5.19
C TRP A 29 35.82 -2.13 5.91
N GLN A 30 36.08 -1.44 7.04
CA GLN A 30 35.04 -0.61 7.67
C GLN A 30 35.21 0.82 7.14
N ILE A 31 34.24 1.22 6.30
CA ILE A 31 34.09 2.62 5.89
C ILE A 31 33.72 3.39 7.15
N GLY A 32 34.62 4.29 7.60
CA GLY A 32 34.36 5.14 8.76
C GLY A 32 33.27 6.19 8.44
N ASP A 33 32.59 6.70 9.46
CA ASP A 33 31.59 7.77 9.29
C ASP A 33 32.15 8.97 8.52
N SER A 34 33.42 9.33 8.76
CA SER A 34 34.11 10.43 8.07
C SER A 34 34.25 10.19 6.56
N ASP A 35 34.38 8.93 6.12
CA ASP A 35 34.54 8.60 4.72
C ASP A 35 33.16 8.55 4.02
N THR A 36 32.12 8.12 4.72
CA THR A 36 30.75 8.12 4.23
C THR A 36 30.32 9.50 3.74
N TRP A 37 30.68 10.54 4.50
CA TRP A 37 30.26 11.93 4.20
C TRP A 37 31.27 12.73 3.37
N ARG A 38 32.28 12.07 2.77
CA ARG A 38 33.22 12.67 1.83
C ARG A 38 33.12 12.10 0.42
N VAL A 39 32.49 10.94 0.29
CA VAL A 39 32.33 10.23 -0.98
C VAL A 39 30.86 10.33 -1.39
N PRO A 40 30.54 11.03 -2.48
CA PRO A 40 29.15 11.29 -2.91
C PRO A 40 28.29 10.04 -3.05
N GLU A 41 28.87 8.96 -3.60
CA GLU A 41 28.17 7.70 -3.82
C GLU A 41 27.81 7.01 -2.50
N LEU A 42 28.68 7.13 -1.48
CA LEU A 42 28.42 6.59 -0.14
C LEU A 42 27.36 7.41 0.58
N ALA A 43 27.43 8.74 0.50
CA ALA A 43 26.43 9.63 1.06
C ALA A 43 25.04 9.37 0.45
N GLN A 44 24.93 9.30 -0.88
CA GLN A 44 23.69 8.92 -1.54
C GLN A 44 23.24 7.51 -1.16
N GLY A 45 24.19 6.58 -0.95
CA GLY A 45 23.93 5.21 -0.51
C GLY A 45 23.16 5.16 0.83
N VAL A 46 23.40 6.11 1.74
CA VAL A 46 22.64 6.23 3.00
C VAL A 46 21.17 6.54 2.71
N LEU A 47 20.90 7.53 1.86
CA LEU A 47 19.52 7.88 1.47
C LEU A 47 18.84 6.74 0.70
N TYR A 48 19.58 6.02 -0.14
CA TYR A 48 19.01 4.89 -0.92
C TYR A 48 18.56 3.72 -0.04
N LYS A 49 19.09 3.56 1.18
CA LYS A 49 18.57 2.57 2.12
C LYS A 49 17.10 2.82 2.44
N ALA A 50 16.71 4.09 2.58
CA ALA A 50 15.30 4.45 2.83
C ALA A 50 14.40 4.14 1.63
N TYR A 51 14.86 4.34 0.38
CA TYR A 51 14.16 3.87 -0.82
C TYR A 51 14.06 2.34 -0.88
N ASN A 52 15.13 1.63 -0.52
CA ASN A 52 15.17 0.17 -0.56
C ASN A 52 14.29 -0.48 0.51
N GLY A 53 13.99 0.23 1.59
CA GLY A 53 13.01 -0.20 2.59
C GLY A 53 11.57 -0.23 2.06
N ILE A 54 11.27 0.50 0.98
CA ILE A 54 9.93 0.51 0.36
C ILE A 54 9.74 -0.76 -0.45
N ALA A 55 8.61 -1.44 -0.22
CA ALA A 55 8.29 -2.71 -0.89
C ALA A 55 8.27 -2.58 -2.42
N ASN A 56 8.96 -3.46 -3.11
CA ASN A 56 9.02 -3.48 -4.57
C ASN A 56 7.87 -4.25 -5.22
N ARG A 57 7.13 -5.08 -4.44
CA ARG A 57 6.01 -5.89 -4.93
C ARG A 57 4.72 -5.53 -4.21
N PRO A 58 3.56 -5.64 -4.90
CA PRO A 58 2.26 -5.36 -4.28
C PRO A 58 1.82 -6.43 -3.27
N ASP A 59 2.30 -7.67 -3.40
CA ASP A 59 2.06 -8.80 -2.49
C ASP A 59 3.07 -8.89 -1.34
N CYS A 60 3.45 -7.74 -0.79
CA CYS A 60 4.53 -7.60 0.20
C CYS A 60 4.18 -8.07 1.62
N PHE A 61 2.95 -8.48 1.88
CA PHE A 61 2.50 -8.95 3.20
C PHE A 61 2.63 -10.48 3.31
N ASP A 62 3.85 -10.97 3.49
CA ASP A 62 4.16 -12.41 3.53
C ASP A 62 3.69 -13.12 2.24
N ASN A 63 4.08 -12.56 1.09
CA ASN A 63 3.70 -13.01 -0.24
C ASN A 63 2.16 -13.03 -0.48
N ASN A 64 1.45 -12.12 0.15
CA ASN A 64 0.02 -11.88 -0.05
C ASN A 64 -0.25 -10.40 -0.26
N PHE A 65 -1.35 -10.12 -0.93
CA PHE A 65 -1.97 -8.78 -0.92
C PHE A 65 -2.71 -8.58 0.40
N LEU A 66 -2.72 -7.34 0.89
CA LEU A 66 -3.49 -7.00 2.09
C LEU A 66 -5.01 -7.09 1.86
N ASP A 67 -5.45 -7.10 0.61
CA ASP A 67 -6.83 -7.40 0.20
C ASP A 67 -7.31 -8.76 0.73
N CYS A 68 -6.39 -9.73 0.93
CA CYS A 68 -6.70 -10.99 1.58
C CYS A 68 -7.04 -10.86 3.07
N ALA A 69 -6.87 -9.67 3.67
CA ALA A 69 -7.31 -9.33 5.04
C ALA A 69 -8.64 -8.55 5.04
N THR A 70 -9.37 -8.53 3.94
CA THR A 70 -10.63 -7.78 3.76
C THR A 70 -11.70 -8.68 3.13
N ASP A 71 -12.80 -8.06 2.73
CA ASP A 71 -13.87 -8.69 1.95
C ASP A 71 -13.51 -8.90 0.48
N ASN A 72 -12.33 -8.47 0.00
CA ASN A 72 -11.93 -8.57 -1.41
C ASN A 72 -11.37 -9.94 -1.80
N ALA A 73 -10.68 -10.64 -0.90
CA ALA A 73 -9.98 -11.87 -1.26
C ALA A 73 -9.71 -12.77 -0.04
N VAL A 74 -9.29 -14.00 -0.30
CA VAL A 74 -8.72 -14.90 0.71
C VAL A 74 -7.34 -15.39 0.28
N THR A 75 -6.53 -15.79 1.26
CA THR A 75 -5.25 -16.45 1.00
C THR A 75 -5.37 -17.96 1.14
N ASN A 76 -4.69 -18.73 0.27
CA ASN A 76 -4.57 -20.18 0.42
C ASN A 76 -3.55 -20.57 1.51
N LEU A 77 -2.62 -19.66 1.86
CA LEU A 77 -1.61 -19.94 2.88
C LEU A 77 -2.11 -19.61 4.28
N ARG A 78 -2.66 -20.60 4.98
CA ARG A 78 -3.21 -20.46 6.34
C ARG A 78 -2.15 -20.18 7.43
N SER A 79 -0.87 -20.38 7.14
CA SER A 79 0.23 -20.01 8.04
C SER A 79 0.71 -18.56 7.87
N SER A 80 0.24 -17.84 6.84
CA SER A 80 0.68 -16.48 6.52
C SER A 80 0.27 -15.46 7.59
N SER A 81 1.03 -14.35 7.64
CA SER A 81 0.73 -13.20 8.50
C SER A 81 -0.67 -12.64 8.25
N VAL A 82 -1.09 -12.57 6.99
CA VAL A 82 -2.42 -12.07 6.60
C VAL A 82 -3.54 -13.00 7.08
N TYR A 83 -3.35 -14.33 6.99
CA TYR A 83 -4.34 -15.27 7.53
C TYR A 83 -4.45 -15.18 9.06
N LYS A 84 -3.31 -15.10 9.75
CA LYS A 84 -3.30 -14.91 11.21
C LYS A 84 -4.02 -13.64 11.62
N LEU A 85 -3.80 -12.54 10.87
CA LEU A 85 -4.52 -11.27 11.06
C LEU A 85 -6.04 -11.46 10.97
N ASN A 86 -6.53 -12.16 9.92
CA ASN A 86 -7.95 -12.45 9.70
C ASN A 86 -8.60 -13.26 10.83
N MET A 87 -7.81 -14.11 11.46
CA MET A 87 -8.28 -15.02 12.52
C MET A 87 -8.12 -14.45 13.93
N GLY A 88 -7.92 -13.14 14.05
CA GLY A 88 -7.78 -12.47 15.36
C GLY A 88 -6.39 -12.65 15.98
N GLY A 89 -5.37 -12.98 15.17
CA GLY A 89 -4.00 -13.20 15.66
C GLY A 89 -3.21 -11.92 15.96
N MET A 90 -3.80 -10.74 15.80
CA MET A 90 -3.19 -9.49 16.24
C MET A 90 -3.28 -9.36 17.76
N THR A 91 -2.16 -9.08 18.39
CA THR A 91 -2.06 -8.84 19.85
C THR A 91 -1.08 -7.69 20.10
N ALA A 92 -1.06 -7.15 21.33
CA ALA A 92 -0.07 -6.14 21.71
C ALA A 92 1.39 -6.64 21.60
N PHE A 93 1.61 -7.96 21.69
CA PHE A 93 2.93 -8.57 21.53
C PHE A 93 3.29 -8.91 20.09
N ASN A 94 2.30 -9.00 19.21
CA ASN A 94 2.49 -9.43 17.84
C ASN A 94 1.50 -8.73 16.91
N ASN A 95 2.02 -7.82 16.09
CA ASN A 95 1.31 -7.30 14.92
C ASN A 95 1.81 -8.06 13.69
N PRO A 96 0.99 -8.93 13.06
CA PRO A 96 1.42 -9.76 11.94
C PRO A 96 1.89 -8.99 10.69
N ILE A 97 1.50 -7.72 10.57
CA ILE A 97 1.87 -6.85 9.45
C ILE A 97 2.64 -5.60 9.90
N GLY A 98 3.13 -5.61 11.16
CA GLY A 98 3.82 -4.48 11.75
C GLY A 98 5.17 -4.17 11.08
N ASN A 99 5.51 -2.89 10.98
CA ASN A 99 6.75 -2.42 10.37
C ASN A 99 7.49 -1.37 11.22
N TRP A 100 7.19 -1.24 12.51
CA TRP A 100 7.70 -0.20 13.41
C TRP A 100 9.21 -0.03 13.34
N SER A 101 9.96 -1.06 13.68
CA SER A 101 11.42 -0.97 13.73
C SER A 101 12.04 -0.67 12.37
N ASN A 102 11.50 -1.27 11.30
CA ASN A 102 11.99 -0.99 9.94
C ASN A 102 11.76 0.48 9.57
N ALA A 103 10.57 1.02 9.83
CA ALA A 103 10.25 2.40 9.48
C ALA A 103 11.11 3.42 10.24
N TYR A 104 11.31 3.23 11.56
CA TYR A 104 12.20 4.12 12.33
C TYR A 104 13.67 4.01 11.92
N ASN A 105 14.14 2.82 11.52
CA ASN A 105 15.47 2.68 10.94
C ASN A 105 15.61 3.46 9.63
N MET A 106 14.57 3.44 8.78
CA MET A 106 14.59 4.22 7.53
C MET A 106 14.57 5.73 7.82
N LEU A 107 13.80 6.17 8.82
CA LEU A 107 13.80 7.56 9.27
C LEU A 107 15.17 8.00 9.75
N ASN A 108 15.89 7.16 10.51
CA ASN A 108 17.25 7.45 10.93
C ASN A 108 18.22 7.59 9.75
N TYR A 109 18.11 6.77 8.70
CA TYR A 109 18.92 6.96 7.49
C TYR A 109 18.62 8.28 6.80
N VAL A 110 17.34 8.66 6.69
CA VAL A 110 16.94 9.94 6.07
C VAL A 110 17.44 11.12 6.89
N ASN A 111 17.26 11.10 8.20
CA ASN A 111 17.68 12.18 9.08
C ASN A 111 19.22 12.31 9.12
N SER A 112 19.93 11.18 9.20
CA SER A 112 21.41 11.19 9.10
C SER A 112 21.89 11.80 7.78
N PHE A 113 21.16 11.55 6.67
CA PHE A 113 21.47 12.18 5.38
C PHE A 113 21.17 13.68 5.38
N LEU A 114 20.03 14.12 5.92
CA LEU A 114 19.67 15.54 6.03
C LEU A 114 20.71 16.33 6.83
N GLU A 115 21.26 15.74 7.90
CA GLU A 115 22.25 16.39 8.76
C GLU A 115 23.66 16.44 8.14
N ASN A 116 24.05 15.43 7.39
CA ASN A 116 25.44 15.25 6.97
C ASN A 116 25.64 15.24 5.45
N GLY A 117 24.66 14.74 4.69
CA GLY A 117 24.79 14.51 3.24
C GLY A 117 24.68 15.77 2.38
N LEU A 118 24.16 16.86 2.94
CA LEU A 118 23.93 18.14 2.23
C LEU A 118 24.99 19.21 2.56
N THR A 119 25.97 18.88 3.40
CA THR A 119 27.02 19.81 3.81
C THR A 119 28.04 20.07 2.69
N ASP A 120 28.88 21.08 2.85
CA ASP A 120 29.95 21.40 1.90
C ASP A 120 31.05 20.34 1.83
N GLN A 121 31.09 19.42 2.78
CA GLN A 121 32.05 18.30 2.78
C GLN A 121 31.73 17.28 1.68
N VAL A 122 30.45 17.18 1.26
CA VAL A 122 30.01 16.30 0.20
C VAL A 122 29.84 17.10 -1.09
N GLN A 123 30.64 16.79 -2.10
CA GLN A 123 30.56 17.42 -3.42
C GLN A 123 30.10 16.40 -4.45
N TYR A 124 28.83 16.48 -4.83
CA TYR A 124 28.20 15.60 -5.84
C TYR A 124 28.68 15.93 -7.26
N ASN A 125 29.03 17.20 -7.51
CA ASN A 125 29.71 17.63 -8.74
C ASN A 125 30.89 18.53 -8.38
N ARG A 126 32.10 18.06 -8.64
CA ARG A 126 33.34 18.78 -8.32
C ARG A 126 33.75 19.81 -9.37
N THR A 127 33.16 19.74 -10.55
CA THR A 127 33.52 20.58 -11.70
C THR A 127 32.60 21.76 -11.90
N ASP A 128 31.32 21.63 -11.49
CA ASP A 128 30.29 22.65 -11.64
C ASP A 128 29.55 22.85 -10.30
N PRO A 129 29.82 23.96 -9.58
CA PRO A 129 29.16 24.24 -8.29
C PRO A 129 27.66 24.47 -8.40
N GLU A 130 27.13 24.94 -9.55
CA GLU A 130 25.68 25.12 -9.70
C GLU A 130 24.99 23.77 -9.89
N VAL A 131 25.58 22.86 -10.64
CA VAL A 131 25.10 21.47 -10.75
C VAL A 131 25.16 20.77 -9.40
N ASP A 132 26.26 20.94 -8.63
CA ASP A 132 26.36 20.40 -7.25
C ASP A 132 25.21 20.88 -6.37
N LYS A 133 24.91 22.17 -6.41
CA LYS A 133 23.80 22.77 -5.67
C LYS A 133 22.44 22.20 -6.12
N GLN A 134 22.20 22.04 -7.42
CA GLN A 134 20.95 21.47 -7.93
C GLN A 134 20.79 20.01 -7.49
N ILE A 135 21.87 19.23 -7.49
CA ILE A 135 21.84 17.85 -6.97
C ILE A 135 21.50 17.83 -5.47
N LYS A 136 22.11 18.72 -4.66
CA LYS A 136 21.80 18.83 -3.23
C LYS A 136 20.32 19.19 -2.99
N LEU A 137 19.78 20.17 -3.72
CA LEU A 137 18.34 20.53 -3.62
C LEU A 137 17.43 19.36 -3.96
N ARG A 138 17.73 18.61 -5.02
CA ARG A 138 16.99 17.40 -5.37
C ARG A 138 17.05 16.35 -4.26
N LEU A 139 18.24 16.05 -3.75
CA LEU A 139 18.44 15.06 -2.68
C LEU A 139 17.77 15.48 -1.35
N GLU A 140 17.75 16.78 -1.08
CA GLU A 140 17.00 17.36 0.05
C GLU A 140 15.51 17.13 -0.12
N GLY A 141 14.96 17.43 -1.30
CA GLY A 141 13.55 17.17 -1.63
C GLY A 141 13.19 15.68 -1.55
N GLU A 142 14.08 14.79 -2.02
CA GLU A 142 13.91 13.34 -1.87
C GLU A 142 13.91 12.92 -0.39
N SER A 143 14.75 13.55 0.43
CA SER A 143 14.82 13.27 1.87
C SER A 143 13.54 13.68 2.59
N TYR A 144 12.99 14.87 2.30
CA TYR A 144 11.70 15.29 2.84
C TYR A 144 10.56 14.36 2.40
N PHE A 145 10.53 13.95 1.12
CA PHE A 145 9.55 12.97 0.65
C PHE A 145 9.66 11.64 1.41
N LEU A 146 10.86 11.09 1.57
CA LEU A 146 11.09 9.82 2.25
C LEU A 146 10.78 9.91 3.75
N ARG A 147 11.09 11.03 4.40
CA ARG A 147 10.75 11.26 5.80
C ARG A 147 9.23 11.30 5.99
N ALA A 148 8.53 12.02 5.12
CA ALA A 148 7.07 12.04 5.09
C ALA A 148 6.48 10.66 4.78
N TRP A 149 7.04 9.91 3.83
CA TRP A 149 6.62 8.55 3.49
C TRP A 149 6.65 7.63 4.70
N TRP A 150 7.79 7.56 5.40
CA TRP A 150 7.96 6.64 6.51
C TRP A 150 7.14 7.05 7.75
N HIS A 151 6.98 8.35 8.00
CA HIS A 151 6.05 8.82 9.03
C HIS A 151 4.60 8.48 8.67
N PHE A 152 4.20 8.61 7.41
CA PHE A 152 2.86 8.23 6.98
C PHE A 152 2.63 6.71 7.08
N GLU A 153 3.60 5.88 6.71
CA GLU A 153 3.51 4.43 6.87
C GLU A 153 3.34 4.03 8.35
N LEU A 154 4.05 4.70 9.28
CA LEU A 154 3.86 4.53 10.71
C LEU A 154 2.49 5.04 11.18
N LEU A 155 2.10 6.23 10.76
CA LEU A 155 0.82 6.85 11.12
C LEU A 155 -0.37 6.01 10.66
N LYS A 156 -0.35 5.56 9.42
CA LYS A 156 -1.37 4.68 8.83
C LYS A 156 -1.53 3.37 9.60
N MET A 157 -0.42 2.85 10.12
CA MET A 157 -0.39 1.59 10.85
C MET A 157 -0.74 1.76 12.33
N TYR A 158 -0.14 2.74 13.02
CA TYR A 158 -0.16 2.83 14.47
C TYR A 158 -0.88 4.06 15.02
N GLY A 159 -1.19 5.05 14.16
CA GLY A 159 -2.03 6.17 14.54
C GLY A 159 -3.44 5.71 14.89
N GLY A 160 -4.09 6.39 15.84
CA GLY A 160 -5.45 6.03 16.23
C GLY A 160 -5.86 6.62 17.57
N LYS A 161 -7.05 6.25 18.03
CA LYS A 161 -7.60 6.75 19.30
C LYS A 161 -6.96 6.06 20.49
N ALA A 162 -6.50 6.83 21.45
CA ALA A 162 -6.04 6.34 22.74
C ALA A 162 -7.23 6.17 23.72
N LYS A 163 -6.98 5.55 24.87
CA LYS A 163 -7.98 5.30 25.93
C LYS A 163 -8.72 6.55 26.40
N ASN A 164 -8.07 7.72 26.34
CA ASN A 164 -8.67 9.01 26.73
C ASN A 164 -9.55 9.63 25.63
N GLY A 165 -9.80 8.90 24.53
CA GLY A 165 -10.60 9.36 23.41
C GLY A 165 -9.90 10.36 22.47
N LYS A 166 -8.61 10.67 22.70
CA LYS A 166 -7.84 11.54 21.82
C LYS A 166 -7.25 10.74 20.66
N ALA A 167 -7.34 11.30 19.46
CA ALA A 167 -6.68 10.77 18.30
C ALA A 167 -5.18 11.12 18.34
N LEU A 168 -4.34 10.13 18.49
CA LEU A 168 -2.89 10.28 18.60
C LEU A 168 -2.19 9.77 17.34
N GLY A 169 -1.12 10.49 16.97
CA GLY A 169 -0.21 10.09 15.92
C GLY A 169 0.80 9.03 16.38
N ILE A 170 2.04 9.22 15.98
CA ILE A 170 3.20 8.40 16.34
C ILE A 170 4.33 9.32 16.82
N PRO A 171 5.30 8.85 17.61
CA PRO A 171 6.48 9.64 17.94
C PRO A 171 7.18 10.13 16.67
N LEU A 172 7.50 11.42 16.62
CA LEU A 172 8.15 12.03 15.46
C LEU A 172 9.66 11.83 15.55
N ALA A 173 10.27 11.42 14.46
CA ALA A 173 11.72 11.38 14.26
C ALA A 173 12.09 12.52 13.30
N ASP A 174 12.25 13.72 13.82
CA ASP A 174 12.54 14.94 13.06
C ASP A 174 14.04 15.19 12.86
N HIS A 175 14.89 14.47 13.58
CA HIS A 175 16.35 14.48 13.51
C HIS A 175 16.92 13.06 13.65
N PHE A 176 18.23 12.89 13.50
CA PHE A 176 18.91 11.61 13.72
C PHE A 176 18.89 11.24 15.22
N ILE A 177 18.24 10.13 15.55
CA ILE A 177 18.13 9.62 16.92
C ILE A 177 19.30 8.67 17.18
N SER A 178 20.22 9.09 18.06
CA SER A 178 21.34 8.26 18.49
C SER A 178 20.90 7.14 19.44
N GLN A 179 21.79 6.15 19.65
CA GLN A 179 21.52 5.08 20.63
C GLN A 179 21.39 5.61 22.06
N ASP A 180 22.21 6.62 22.43
CA ASP A 180 22.16 7.23 23.75
C ASP A 180 20.85 7.99 23.97
N GLU A 181 20.41 8.73 22.98
CA GLU A 181 19.12 9.42 22.98
C GLU A 181 17.94 8.44 23.04
N ALA A 182 17.97 7.39 22.23
CA ALA A 182 16.95 6.34 22.25
C ALA A 182 16.88 5.59 23.60
N ALA A 183 17.99 5.55 24.34
CA ALA A 183 18.04 4.95 25.68
C ALA A 183 17.48 5.88 26.78
N GLN A 184 17.35 7.18 26.51
CA GLN A 184 16.70 8.15 27.42
C GLN A 184 15.18 8.00 27.34
N ASN A 185 14.66 7.03 28.08
CA ASN A 185 13.25 6.66 28.08
C ASN A 185 12.36 7.81 28.57
N GLY A 186 11.29 8.13 27.84
CA GLY A 186 10.19 8.99 28.29
C GLY A 186 9.95 10.27 27.52
N GLU A 187 10.84 10.67 26.62
CA GLU A 187 10.70 11.91 25.85
C GLU A 187 9.97 11.73 24.51
N PHE A 188 10.00 10.52 23.92
CA PHE A 188 9.32 10.24 22.67
C PHE A 188 7.84 9.95 22.89
N LEU A 189 7.02 11.01 22.94
CA LEU A 189 5.58 10.90 23.10
C LEU A 189 4.88 10.94 21.75
N ARG A 190 3.64 10.44 21.72
CA ARG A 190 2.75 10.57 20.58
C ARG A 190 2.12 11.96 20.56
N PRO A 191 2.38 12.81 19.57
CA PRO A 191 1.60 14.03 19.36
C PRO A 191 0.16 13.66 18.95
N THR A 192 -0.70 14.68 18.79
CA THR A 192 -2.03 14.45 18.22
C THR A 192 -1.91 13.91 16.79
N TYR A 193 -2.93 13.18 16.33
CA TYR A 193 -2.99 12.69 14.96
C TYR A 193 -2.81 13.86 13.96
N GLN A 194 -3.49 14.98 14.21
CA GLN A 194 -3.37 16.18 13.36
C GLN A 194 -1.94 16.73 13.34
N ALA A 195 -1.28 16.87 14.49
CA ALA A 195 0.10 17.37 14.53
C ALA A 195 1.09 16.48 13.77
N THR A 196 0.88 15.16 13.78
CA THR A 196 1.66 14.24 12.95
C THR A 196 1.39 14.47 11.45
N VAL A 197 0.12 14.65 11.07
CA VAL A 197 -0.22 14.98 9.67
C VAL A 197 0.36 16.31 9.25
N ASP A 198 0.33 17.33 10.11
CA ASP A 198 0.90 18.64 9.82
C ASP A 198 2.42 18.55 9.58
N PHE A 199 3.13 17.74 10.36
CA PHE A 199 4.56 17.45 10.14
C PHE A 199 4.79 16.79 8.77
N ILE A 200 4.02 15.75 8.44
CA ILE A 200 4.09 15.06 7.16
C ILE A 200 3.80 16.02 6.00
N VAL A 201 2.76 16.85 6.11
CA VAL A 201 2.38 17.82 5.09
C VAL A 201 3.43 18.90 4.90
N ASN A 202 4.09 19.34 5.98
CA ASN A 202 5.19 20.29 5.90
C ASN A 202 6.38 19.71 5.10
N ASP A 203 6.80 18.50 5.40
CA ASP A 203 7.85 17.82 4.63
C ASP A 203 7.45 17.65 3.15
N LEU A 204 6.19 17.31 2.87
CA LEU A 204 5.72 17.15 1.50
C LEU A 204 5.63 18.49 0.75
N ASN A 205 5.34 19.59 1.43
CA ASN A 205 5.41 20.92 0.82
C ASN A 205 6.84 21.27 0.42
N ASN A 206 7.83 21.02 1.30
CA ASN A 206 9.25 21.21 0.98
C ASN A 206 9.66 20.31 -0.18
N ALA A 207 9.23 19.05 -0.19
CA ALA A 207 9.50 18.13 -1.30
C ALA A 207 8.90 18.61 -2.63
N ILE A 208 7.67 19.15 -2.63
CA ILE A 208 7.02 19.71 -3.82
C ILE A 208 7.79 20.91 -4.39
N GLU A 209 8.38 21.73 -3.53
CA GLU A 209 9.17 22.88 -3.98
C GLU A 209 10.49 22.45 -4.62
N LEU A 210 11.18 21.46 -4.04
CA LEU A 210 12.55 21.09 -4.40
C LEU A 210 12.65 20.02 -5.49
N LEU A 211 11.67 19.13 -5.61
CA LEU A 211 11.72 18.00 -6.53
C LEU A 211 11.41 18.42 -7.99
N PRO A 212 11.93 17.70 -8.98
CA PRO A 212 11.55 17.90 -10.38
C PRO A 212 10.11 17.39 -10.64
N ASN A 213 9.49 17.93 -11.70
CA ASN A 213 8.19 17.42 -12.17
C ASN A 213 8.32 15.99 -12.70
N VAL A 214 9.40 15.73 -13.46
CA VAL A 214 9.66 14.45 -14.13
C VAL A 214 11.17 14.28 -14.32
N TYR A 215 11.62 13.04 -14.38
CA TYR A 215 12.97 12.66 -14.83
C TYR A 215 12.88 12.24 -16.30
N GLN A 216 13.57 12.97 -17.20
CA GLN A 216 13.53 12.69 -18.63
C GLN A 216 14.78 13.19 -19.36
N GLY A 217 15.08 12.58 -20.52
CA GLY A 217 16.25 12.93 -21.34
C GLY A 217 17.52 12.21 -20.90
N ASP A 218 18.66 12.66 -21.41
CA ASP A 218 19.96 11.99 -21.28
C ASP A 218 20.84 12.57 -20.16
N ASP A 219 20.35 13.54 -19.40
CA ASP A 219 21.07 14.09 -18.25
C ASP A 219 21.29 12.99 -17.20
N LEU A 220 22.50 12.89 -16.67
CA LEU A 220 22.85 11.84 -15.72
C LEU A 220 22.18 12.04 -14.34
N GLU A 221 21.89 13.28 -13.95
CA GLU A 221 21.37 13.62 -12.64
C GLU A 221 19.86 13.86 -12.63
N PHE A 222 19.28 14.29 -13.77
CA PHE A 222 17.86 14.63 -13.88
C PHE A 222 17.14 13.88 -15.03
N GLY A 223 17.85 13.01 -15.74
CA GLY A 223 17.33 12.28 -16.90
C GLY A 223 16.74 10.91 -16.56
N ASN A 224 16.58 10.09 -17.60
CA ASN A 224 15.92 8.79 -17.58
C ASN A 224 16.56 7.78 -16.59
N THR A 225 17.85 7.92 -16.29
CA THR A 225 18.56 7.07 -15.32
C THR A 225 18.06 7.25 -13.88
N GLN A 226 17.38 8.36 -13.60
CA GLN A 226 16.84 8.70 -12.28
C GLN A 226 15.35 8.33 -12.12
N ILE A 227 14.73 7.77 -13.16
CA ILE A 227 13.32 7.32 -13.10
C ILE A 227 13.13 6.30 -11.97
N GLY A 228 12.12 6.55 -11.11
CA GLY A 228 11.83 5.76 -9.90
C GLY A 228 12.14 6.49 -8.61
N ARG A 229 12.83 7.64 -8.68
CA ARG A 229 12.96 8.57 -7.56
C ARG A 229 11.68 9.38 -7.34
N ALA A 230 11.59 10.01 -6.18
CA ALA A 230 10.48 10.90 -5.86
C ALA A 230 10.42 12.10 -6.82
N THR A 231 9.20 12.51 -7.16
CA THR A 231 8.88 13.67 -7.98
C THR A 231 7.89 14.57 -7.26
N LYS A 232 7.66 15.79 -7.77
CA LYS A 232 6.57 16.65 -7.27
C LYS A 232 5.22 15.92 -7.24
N ALA A 233 4.94 15.14 -8.28
CA ALA A 233 3.70 14.36 -8.36
C ALA A 233 3.61 13.32 -7.24
N ALA A 234 4.70 12.61 -6.93
CA ALA A 234 4.73 11.65 -5.83
C ALA A 234 4.42 12.33 -4.48
N ALA A 235 5.07 13.47 -4.21
CA ALA A 235 4.85 14.23 -2.98
C ALA A 235 3.42 14.76 -2.86
N ALA A 236 2.85 15.27 -3.96
CA ALA A 236 1.49 15.79 -4.00
C ALA A 236 0.42 14.70 -3.76
N VAL A 237 0.58 13.50 -4.36
CA VAL A 237 -0.34 12.37 -4.11
C VAL A 237 -0.28 11.93 -2.64
N LEU A 238 0.93 11.78 -2.08
CA LEU A 238 1.08 11.39 -0.68
C LEU A 238 0.48 12.45 0.28
N LYS A 239 0.66 13.75 -0.03
CA LYS A 239 0.01 14.85 0.70
C LYS A 239 -1.50 14.71 0.68
N SER A 240 -2.11 14.45 -0.49
CA SER A 240 -3.57 14.29 -0.58
C SER A 240 -4.06 13.11 0.25
N ARG A 241 -3.32 11.99 0.28
CA ARG A 241 -3.63 10.80 1.08
C ARG A 241 -3.55 11.08 2.58
N ALA A 242 -2.48 11.75 3.05
CA ALA A 242 -2.32 12.11 4.46
C ALA A 242 -3.44 13.04 4.95
N LEU A 243 -3.79 14.05 4.15
CA LEU A 243 -4.89 14.95 4.42
C LEU A 243 -6.24 14.21 4.50
N LEU A 244 -6.53 13.32 3.56
CA LEU A 244 -7.75 12.50 3.55
C LEU A 244 -7.89 11.67 4.84
N TYR A 245 -6.81 11.02 5.24
CA TYR A 245 -6.79 10.20 6.46
C TYR A 245 -7.07 11.06 7.70
N SER A 246 -6.53 12.29 7.76
CA SER A 246 -6.73 13.19 8.91
C SER A 246 -8.19 13.59 9.14
N ALA A 247 -9.01 13.66 8.07
CA ALA A 247 -10.42 14.01 8.17
C ALA A 247 -11.34 12.78 8.39
N SER A 248 -10.82 11.57 8.19
CA SER A 248 -11.62 10.35 8.27
C SER A 248 -12.21 10.10 9.66
N PRO A 249 -13.42 9.50 9.78
CA PRO A 249 -14.14 9.43 11.06
C PRO A 249 -13.39 8.67 12.16
N ALA A 250 -12.66 7.60 11.83
CA ALA A 250 -11.90 6.87 12.84
C ALA A 250 -10.75 7.69 13.46
N MET A 251 -10.27 8.75 12.78
CA MET A 251 -9.06 9.50 13.15
C MET A 251 -9.38 10.87 13.78
N GLN A 252 -10.60 11.06 14.29
CA GLN A 252 -11.01 12.23 15.04
C GLN A 252 -10.99 11.96 16.55
N ASP A 253 -10.86 13.00 17.37
CA ASP A 253 -11.11 12.89 18.81
C ASP A 253 -12.55 12.44 19.09
N ASP A 254 -12.78 11.77 20.21
CA ASP A 254 -14.10 11.24 20.57
C ASP A 254 -15.18 12.33 20.78
N ASP A 255 -14.78 13.57 21.00
CA ASP A 255 -15.71 14.72 21.07
C ASP A 255 -16.12 15.23 19.68
N VAL A 256 -15.47 14.76 18.60
CA VAL A 256 -15.85 15.07 17.21
C VAL A 256 -16.57 13.90 16.57
N THR A 257 -15.96 12.70 16.57
CA THR A 257 -16.60 11.45 16.13
C THR A 257 -16.23 10.32 17.07
N LYS A 258 -17.17 9.45 17.37
CA LYS A 258 -16.98 8.33 18.28
C LYS A 258 -17.34 7.02 17.61
N VAL A 259 -16.41 6.07 17.62
CA VAL A 259 -16.68 4.68 17.21
C VAL A 259 -17.52 4.01 18.29
N THR A 260 -18.73 3.59 17.95
CA THR A 260 -19.71 3.04 18.89
C THR A 260 -19.89 1.52 18.77
N GLY A 261 -19.40 0.94 17.68
CA GLY A 261 -19.49 -0.48 17.42
C GLY A 261 -18.85 -0.89 16.09
N MET A 262 -18.97 -2.16 15.75
CA MET A 262 -18.51 -2.68 14.47
C MET A 262 -19.36 -2.09 13.34
N GLY A 263 -18.73 -1.32 12.44
CA GLY A 263 -19.42 -0.62 11.36
C GLY A 263 -20.25 0.60 11.80
N GLN A 264 -20.02 1.11 13.02
CA GLN A 264 -20.85 2.17 13.60
C GLN A 264 -20.00 3.27 14.23
N PHE A 265 -20.33 4.51 13.91
CA PHE A 265 -19.80 5.69 14.56
C PHE A 265 -20.85 6.81 14.64
N GLU A 266 -20.66 7.73 15.56
CA GLU A 266 -21.49 8.92 15.73
C GLU A 266 -20.67 10.18 15.47
N ILE A 267 -21.27 11.18 14.84
CA ILE A 267 -20.70 12.51 14.68
C ILE A 267 -21.25 13.36 15.82
N LEU A 268 -20.40 13.64 16.83
CA LEU A 268 -20.79 14.39 18.02
C LEU A 268 -20.63 15.90 17.82
N ASN A 269 -19.72 16.34 16.93
CA ASN A 269 -19.55 17.74 16.56
C ASN A 269 -19.55 17.92 15.04
N PRO A 270 -20.76 18.02 14.43
CA PRO A 270 -20.89 18.14 12.97
C PRO A 270 -20.16 19.36 12.39
N THR A 271 -20.14 20.48 13.11
CA THR A 271 -19.50 21.71 12.64
C THR A 271 -17.99 21.56 12.50
N VAL A 272 -17.33 21.00 13.52
CA VAL A 272 -15.89 20.75 13.49
C VAL A 272 -15.56 19.69 12.46
N TYR A 273 -16.34 18.60 12.38
CA TYR A 273 -16.15 17.52 11.44
C TYR A 273 -16.25 18.01 9.98
N GLN A 274 -17.30 18.80 9.66
CA GLN A 274 -17.49 19.38 8.34
C GLN A 274 -16.35 20.34 7.97
N ALA A 275 -15.97 21.25 8.89
CA ALA A 275 -14.89 22.22 8.65
C ALA A 275 -13.56 21.53 8.31
N LYS A 276 -13.26 20.38 8.93
CA LYS A 276 -12.10 19.57 8.58
C LYS A 276 -12.14 19.07 7.14
N TRP A 277 -13.28 18.53 6.71
CA TRP A 277 -13.44 18.06 5.34
C TRP A 277 -13.35 19.20 4.32
N GLU A 278 -13.88 20.38 4.65
CA GLU A 278 -13.76 21.57 3.79
C GLU A 278 -12.29 22.00 3.62
N ALA A 279 -11.52 22.02 4.71
CA ALA A 279 -10.10 22.33 4.65
C ALA A 279 -9.33 21.33 3.78
N VAL A 280 -9.59 20.04 3.95
CA VAL A 280 -8.98 18.96 3.16
C VAL A 280 -9.38 19.07 1.68
N ALA A 281 -10.66 19.29 1.37
CA ALA A 281 -11.12 19.44 -0.01
C ALA A 281 -10.43 20.62 -0.72
N LYS A 282 -10.29 21.76 -0.03
CA LYS A 282 -9.61 22.95 -0.57
C LYS A 282 -8.12 22.68 -0.83
N GLU A 283 -7.43 21.98 0.07
CA GLU A 283 -6.02 21.63 -0.13
C GLU A 283 -5.83 20.63 -1.28
N ILE A 284 -6.68 19.61 -1.38
CA ILE A 284 -6.61 18.62 -2.48
C ILE A 284 -6.95 19.30 -3.82
N ASN A 285 -7.89 20.26 -3.85
CA ASN A 285 -8.20 21.03 -5.04
C ASN A 285 -6.99 21.81 -5.59
N LYS A 286 -6.11 22.32 -4.70
CA LYS A 286 -4.85 22.94 -5.15
C LYS A 286 -3.95 21.94 -5.88
N ILE A 287 -3.90 20.69 -5.40
CA ILE A 287 -3.13 19.63 -6.05
C ILE A 287 -3.74 19.29 -7.42
N LEU A 288 -5.07 19.23 -7.54
CA LEU A 288 -5.75 19.02 -8.83
C LEU A 288 -5.43 20.12 -9.85
N GLY A 289 -5.10 21.32 -9.42
CA GLY A 289 -4.67 22.43 -10.26
C GLY A 289 -3.19 22.38 -10.67
N MET A 290 -2.40 21.45 -10.15
CA MET A 290 -1.00 21.30 -10.54
C MET A 290 -0.87 20.64 -11.92
N GLU A 291 0.25 20.90 -12.60
CA GLU A 291 0.58 20.26 -13.87
C GLU A 291 0.57 18.73 -13.76
N GLY A 292 -0.10 18.07 -14.71
CA GLY A 292 -0.23 16.62 -14.75
C GLY A 292 -1.28 16.02 -13.82
N PHE A 293 -2.07 16.86 -13.12
CA PHE A 293 -3.23 16.48 -12.34
C PHE A 293 -4.53 17.02 -12.98
N GLY A 294 -5.65 16.74 -12.32
CA GLY A 294 -6.97 17.23 -12.74
C GLY A 294 -7.62 16.44 -13.88
N THR A 295 -6.88 15.60 -14.59
CA THR A 295 -7.42 14.71 -15.62
C THR A 295 -7.30 13.27 -15.18
N TYR A 296 -8.40 12.53 -15.25
CA TYR A 296 -8.38 11.09 -14.99
C TYR A 296 -7.67 10.38 -16.15
N VAL A 297 -6.71 9.54 -15.81
CA VAL A 297 -6.04 8.65 -16.75
C VAL A 297 -6.37 7.22 -16.34
N PRO A 298 -7.22 6.51 -17.09
CA PRO A 298 -7.49 5.12 -16.80
C PRO A 298 -6.18 4.34 -16.88
N VAL A 299 -5.92 3.50 -15.90
CA VAL A 299 -4.84 2.52 -16.04
C VAL A 299 -5.25 1.62 -17.20
N ALA A 300 -4.56 1.77 -18.31
CA ALA A 300 -4.94 1.09 -19.54
C ALA A 300 -5.01 -0.42 -19.31
N ALA A 301 -5.91 -1.08 -20.03
CA ALA A 301 -5.98 -2.54 -20.04
C ALA A 301 -4.60 -3.17 -20.31
N SER A 302 -3.78 -2.54 -21.15
CA SER A 302 -2.38 -2.92 -21.39
C SER A 302 -1.50 -2.82 -20.14
N SER A 303 -1.66 -1.80 -19.28
CA SER A 303 -0.85 -1.65 -18.06
C SER A 303 -1.23 -2.64 -16.95
N ILE A 304 -2.48 -3.13 -16.95
CA ILE A 304 -2.93 -4.18 -16.04
C ILE A 304 -2.75 -5.57 -16.69
N ALA A 305 -3.02 -5.67 -17.98
CA ALA A 305 -2.95 -6.91 -18.76
C ALA A 305 -1.54 -7.21 -19.26
N ASP A 306 -0.75 -6.19 -19.57
CA ASP A 306 0.67 -6.28 -19.87
C ASP A 306 1.45 -5.65 -18.72
N VAL A 307 1.93 -6.48 -17.81
CA VAL A 307 2.70 -6.05 -16.63
C VAL A 307 3.99 -5.30 -16.95
N GLN A 308 4.43 -5.35 -18.21
CA GLN A 308 5.62 -4.64 -18.69
C GLN A 308 5.34 -3.19 -19.09
N THR A 309 4.08 -2.77 -19.14
CA THR A 309 3.70 -1.41 -19.56
C THR A 309 3.50 -0.51 -18.35
N GLU A 310 4.28 0.57 -18.28
CA GLU A 310 4.13 1.60 -17.25
C GLU A 310 2.96 2.54 -17.59
N SER A 311 2.15 2.87 -16.58
CA SER A 311 1.07 3.84 -16.73
C SER A 311 1.53 5.26 -16.38
N SER A 312 1.09 6.26 -17.15
CA SER A 312 1.29 7.68 -16.83
C SER A 312 0.50 8.14 -15.57
N ASP A 313 -0.43 7.32 -15.09
CA ASP A 313 -1.11 7.51 -13.82
C ASP A 313 -0.21 7.26 -12.59
N TYR A 314 0.89 6.52 -12.76
CA TYR A 314 1.80 6.22 -11.66
C TYR A 314 2.65 7.44 -11.28
N ALA A 315 2.33 8.08 -10.16
CA ALA A 315 3.11 9.18 -9.60
C ALA A 315 4.37 8.68 -8.87
N PHE A 316 4.26 7.50 -8.22
CA PHE A 316 5.39 6.82 -7.61
C PHE A 316 5.17 5.31 -7.68
N ARG A 317 6.19 4.60 -8.14
CA ARG A 317 6.12 3.15 -8.31
C ARG A 317 7.48 2.49 -8.13
N LYS A 318 7.48 1.23 -7.80
CA LYS A 318 8.64 0.33 -7.89
C LYS A 318 8.44 -0.61 -9.07
N TYR A 319 9.54 -1.18 -9.55
CA TYR A 319 9.49 -2.26 -10.54
C TYR A 319 10.44 -3.40 -10.15
N PHE A 320 10.16 -4.57 -10.63
CA PHE A 320 11.02 -5.75 -10.47
C PHE A 320 10.86 -6.67 -11.69
N ASN A 321 11.90 -7.44 -11.98
CA ASN A 321 11.91 -8.39 -13.09
C ASN A 321 12.01 -9.81 -12.52
N SER A 322 10.91 -10.54 -12.52
CA SER A 322 10.86 -11.92 -12.04
C SER A 322 9.55 -12.59 -12.50
N ASN A 323 9.38 -13.89 -12.18
CA ASN A 323 8.14 -14.64 -12.33
C ASN A 323 7.54 -15.03 -10.97
N LEU A 324 7.94 -14.35 -9.92
CA LEU A 324 7.54 -14.69 -8.55
C LEU A 324 6.03 -14.46 -8.31
N LEU A 325 5.45 -13.41 -8.89
CA LEU A 325 4.00 -13.18 -8.81
C LEU A 325 3.22 -14.32 -9.47
N GLU A 326 3.67 -14.78 -10.62
CA GLU A 326 3.07 -15.92 -11.32
C GLU A 326 3.19 -17.20 -10.50
N GLY A 327 4.38 -17.49 -9.97
CA GLY A 327 4.61 -18.64 -9.08
C GLY A 327 3.72 -18.65 -7.85
N LEU A 328 3.42 -17.47 -7.31
CA LEU A 328 2.54 -17.34 -6.16
C LEU A 328 1.05 -17.35 -6.53
N HIS A 329 0.64 -16.74 -7.64
CA HIS A 329 -0.77 -16.41 -7.87
C HIS A 329 -1.42 -17.11 -9.07
N PHE A 330 -0.68 -17.70 -10.00
CA PHE A 330 -1.24 -18.51 -11.10
C PHE A 330 -2.02 -19.73 -10.59
N PRO A 331 -2.97 -20.23 -11.36
CA PRO A 331 -3.61 -21.51 -11.10
C PRO A 331 -2.57 -22.66 -11.07
N PRO A 332 -2.75 -23.70 -10.25
CA PRO A 332 -1.81 -24.82 -10.16
C PRO A 332 -1.60 -25.58 -11.47
N PHE A 333 -2.59 -25.65 -12.35
CA PHE A 333 -2.44 -26.24 -13.68
C PHE A 333 -1.37 -25.52 -14.52
N TYR A 334 -1.15 -24.22 -14.25
CA TYR A 334 -0.11 -23.39 -14.85
C TYR A 334 1.09 -23.20 -13.91
N TYR A 335 1.32 -24.15 -13.01
CA TYR A 335 2.45 -24.22 -12.07
C TYR A 335 2.50 -23.13 -10.98
N GLY A 336 1.41 -22.41 -10.74
CA GLY A 336 1.31 -21.46 -9.65
C GLY A 336 0.74 -22.08 -8.36
N SER A 337 0.58 -21.25 -7.33
CA SER A 337 0.10 -21.66 -5.99
C SER A 337 -1.23 -21.01 -5.60
N ALA A 338 -1.87 -20.27 -6.49
CA ALA A 338 -3.13 -19.54 -6.27
C ALA A 338 -3.21 -18.85 -4.90
N ARG A 339 -2.12 -18.19 -4.49
CA ARG A 339 -1.93 -17.65 -3.13
C ARG A 339 -3.05 -16.70 -2.71
N ALA A 340 -3.38 -15.71 -3.55
CA ALA A 340 -4.49 -14.78 -3.35
C ALA A 340 -5.60 -15.11 -4.34
N THR A 341 -6.81 -15.36 -3.83
CA THR A 341 -8.00 -15.65 -4.65
C THR A 341 -9.10 -14.64 -4.35
N PRO A 342 -9.57 -13.88 -5.39
CA PRO A 342 -10.65 -12.91 -5.25
C PRO A 342 -11.92 -13.54 -4.68
N SER A 343 -12.66 -12.79 -3.86
CA SER A 343 -13.91 -13.25 -3.25
C SER A 343 -15.12 -13.00 -4.16
N HIS A 344 -16.21 -13.70 -3.92
CA HIS A 344 -17.50 -13.38 -4.55
C HIS A 344 -18.06 -12.02 -4.06
N ASN A 345 -17.72 -11.59 -2.84
CA ASN A 345 -18.01 -10.23 -2.34
C ASN A 345 -17.38 -9.14 -3.23
N LEU A 346 -16.15 -9.35 -3.71
CA LEU A 346 -15.53 -8.43 -4.66
C LEU A 346 -16.23 -8.46 -6.01
N VAL A 347 -16.58 -9.64 -6.52
CA VAL A 347 -17.29 -9.78 -7.81
C VAL A 347 -18.63 -9.07 -7.78
N LYS A 348 -19.40 -9.23 -6.70
CA LYS A 348 -20.68 -8.51 -6.51
C LYS A 348 -20.52 -6.99 -6.34
N ALA A 349 -19.33 -6.50 -5.99
CA ALA A 349 -19.07 -5.07 -5.85
C ALA A 349 -18.91 -4.35 -7.19
N PHE A 350 -18.57 -5.06 -8.28
CA PHE A 350 -18.51 -4.47 -9.62
C PHE A 350 -19.93 -4.08 -10.08
N TYR A 351 -19.97 -3.01 -10.86
CA TYR A 351 -21.21 -2.56 -11.48
C TYR A 351 -21.42 -3.24 -12.83
N ALA A 352 -22.68 -3.34 -13.24
CA ALA A 352 -22.99 -3.67 -14.62
C ALA A 352 -22.65 -2.48 -15.55
N LYS A 353 -22.43 -2.73 -16.84
CA LYS A 353 -22.15 -1.72 -17.87
C LYS A 353 -23.23 -0.64 -18.01
N ASN A 354 -24.44 -0.92 -17.53
CA ASN A 354 -25.54 0.04 -17.46
C ASN A 354 -25.54 0.90 -16.16
N GLY A 355 -24.53 0.73 -15.30
CA GLY A 355 -24.28 1.51 -14.10
C GLY A 355 -24.86 0.95 -12.80
N TYR A 356 -25.82 0.04 -12.87
CA TYR A 356 -26.43 -0.53 -11.66
C TYR A 356 -25.53 -1.55 -10.98
N PRO A 357 -25.60 -1.67 -9.62
CA PRO A 357 -24.89 -2.74 -8.90
C PRO A 357 -25.26 -4.12 -9.45
N ALA A 358 -24.32 -5.05 -9.46
CA ALA A 358 -24.55 -6.43 -9.85
C ALA A 358 -25.69 -7.11 -9.07
N THR A 359 -25.94 -6.66 -7.84
CA THR A 359 -27.00 -7.17 -6.95
C THR A 359 -28.38 -6.53 -7.19
N ASP A 360 -28.48 -5.53 -8.04
CA ASP A 360 -29.74 -4.88 -8.41
C ASP A 360 -30.30 -5.54 -9.67
N VAL A 361 -31.56 -5.95 -9.68
CA VAL A 361 -32.22 -6.58 -10.84
C VAL A 361 -32.15 -5.70 -12.10
N ARG A 362 -32.04 -4.38 -11.94
CA ARG A 362 -31.90 -3.43 -13.06
C ARG A 362 -30.53 -3.54 -13.74
N SER A 363 -29.58 -4.26 -13.15
CA SER A 363 -28.32 -4.62 -13.81
C SER A 363 -28.54 -5.50 -15.05
N GLY A 364 -29.68 -6.13 -15.15
CA GLY A 364 -30.03 -7.10 -16.19
C GLY A 364 -29.80 -8.55 -15.77
N VAL A 365 -29.46 -8.79 -14.48
CA VAL A 365 -29.30 -10.12 -13.90
C VAL A 365 -30.07 -10.23 -12.60
N ASP A 366 -30.57 -11.42 -12.29
CA ASP A 366 -31.26 -11.72 -11.04
C ASP A 366 -30.48 -12.75 -10.21
N LEU A 367 -29.69 -12.25 -9.28
CA LEU A 367 -28.88 -13.09 -8.37
C LEU A 367 -29.72 -13.74 -7.26
N SER A 368 -31.02 -13.45 -7.16
CA SER A 368 -31.92 -14.12 -6.21
C SER A 368 -32.41 -15.48 -6.70
N ASP A 369 -32.30 -15.75 -8.00
CA ASP A 369 -32.55 -17.05 -8.60
C ASP A 369 -31.46 -18.05 -8.21
N PRO A 370 -31.74 -19.12 -7.45
CA PRO A 370 -30.76 -20.10 -7.04
C PRO A 370 -30.14 -20.89 -8.20
N ASP A 371 -30.81 -20.93 -9.35
CA ASP A 371 -30.32 -21.61 -10.56
C ASP A 371 -29.71 -20.65 -11.58
N PHE A 372 -29.49 -19.38 -11.18
CA PHE A 372 -28.90 -18.35 -12.04
C PHE A 372 -27.51 -18.74 -12.55
N ASP A 373 -27.34 -18.65 -13.86
CA ASP A 373 -26.02 -18.86 -14.48
C ASP A 373 -25.13 -17.63 -14.31
N LEU A 374 -24.12 -17.71 -13.40
CA LEU A 374 -23.20 -16.62 -13.13
C LEU A 374 -22.36 -16.18 -14.35
N THR A 375 -22.30 -16.98 -15.42
CA THR A 375 -21.62 -16.52 -16.66
C THR A 375 -22.34 -15.32 -17.28
N GLN A 376 -23.65 -15.20 -17.08
CA GLN A 376 -24.41 -14.03 -17.50
C GLN A 376 -24.04 -12.79 -16.68
N LEU A 377 -23.80 -12.93 -15.38
CA LEU A 377 -23.27 -11.84 -14.54
C LEU A 377 -21.93 -11.36 -15.08
N TYR A 378 -20.97 -12.26 -15.29
CA TYR A 378 -19.62 -11.89 -15.73
C TYR A 378 -19.63 -11.14 -17.07
N ALA A 379 -20.56 -11.43 -17.95
CA ALA A 379 -20.69 -10.77 -19.26
C ALA A 379 -21.17 -9.31 -19.17
N VAL A 380 -21.95 -8.97 -18.14
CA VAL A 380 -22.51 -7.61 -17.98
C VAL A 380 -21.70 -6.71 -17.09
N LEU A 381 -20.74 -7.23 -16.31
CA LEU A 381 -19.91 -6.42 -15.43
C LEU A 381 -19.03 -5.41 -16.18
N ASP A 382 -18.68 -4.33 -15.50
CA ASP A 382 -17.86 -3.24 -16.04
C ASP A 382 -16.47 -3.74 -16.49
N ASN A 383 -15.78 -2.93 -17.28
CA ASN A 383 -14.54 -3.33 -17.94
C ASN A 383 -13.42 -3.72 -16.96
N ARG A 384 -13.43 -3.19 -15.74
CA ARG A 384 -12.42 -3.47 -14.72
C ARG A 384 -12.50 -4.88 -14.17
N PHE A 385 -13.67 -5.52 -14.23
CA PHE A 385 -13.86 -6.88 -13.71
C PHE A 385 -12.86 -7.87 -14.33
N ALA A 386 -12.87 -8.01 -15.64
CA ALA A 386 -12.01 -8.97 -16.35
C ALA A 386 -10.50 -8.62 -16.26
N LEU A 387 -10.17 -7.36 -15.92
CA LEU A 387 -8.78 -6.96 -15.69
C LEU A 387 -8.25 -7.42 -14.32
N ASN A 388 -9.15 -7.62 -13.35
CA ASN A 388 -8.80 -7.93 -11.97
C ASN A 388 -9.02 -9.39 -11.59
N VAL A 389 -10.01 -10.07 -12.22
CA VAL A 389 -10.52 -11.38 -11.80
C VAL A 389 -10.63 -12.33 -12.97
N TYR A 390 -10.02 -13.50 -12.86
CA TYR A 390 -10.32 -14.66 -13.69
C TYR A 390 -11.45 -15.47 -13.05
N TYR A 391 -12.39 -15.93 -13.87
CA TYR A 391 -13.60 -16.66 -13.48
C TYR A 391 -13.76 -17.95 -14.31
N HIS A 392 -14.67 -18.82 -13.90
CA HIS A 392 -14.96 -20.06 -14.64
C HIS A 392 -15.33 -19.76 -16.09
N SER A 393 -14.75 -20.50 -17.02
CA SER A 393 -14.83 -20.33 -18.48
C SER A 393 -14.11 -19.10 -19.07
N ALA A 394 -13.47 -18.23 -18.26
CA ALA A 394 -12.59 -17.20 -18.80
C ALA A 394 -11.33 -17.81 -19.41
N THR A 395 -10.86 -17.28 -20.54
CA THR A 395 -9.59 -17.69 -21.13
C THR A 395 -8.43 -17.24 -20.24
N PHE A 396 -7.54 -18.18 -19.89
CA PHE A 396 -6.38 -17.85 -19.08
C PHE A 396 -5.24 -17.30 -19.94
N GLY A 397 -5.01 -16.00 -19.85
CA GLY A 397 -3.95 -15.31 -20.58
C GLY A 397 -3.99 -15.62 -22.09
N ASP A 398 -2.83 -15.95 -22.66
CA ASP A 398 -2.65 -16.30 -24.07
C ASP A 398 -2.78 -17.83 -24.35
N SER A 399 -3.21 -18.62 -23.36
CA SER A 399 -3.31 -20.08 -23.49
C SER A 399 -4.33 -20.54 -24.54
N GLY A 400 -5.30 -19.69 -24.89
CA GLY A 400 -6.46 -20.06 -25.71
C GLY A 400 -7.39 -21.07 -25.03
N GLN A 401 -7.15 -21.42 -23.75
CA GLN A 401 -7.91 -22.43 -23.00
C GLN A 401 -8.73 -21.78 -21.90
N PRO A 402 -10.00 -22.16 -21.76
CA PRO A 402 -10.83 -21.70 -20.67
C PRO A 402 -10.36 -22.33 -19.35
N LEU A 403 -10.51 -21.57 -18.26
CA LEU A 403 -10.37 -22.09 -16.90
C LEU A 403 -11.56 -23.00 -16.58
N ASP A 404 -11.29 -24.17 -16.04
CA ASP A 404 -12.31 -25.12 -15.58
C ASP A 404 -12.21 -25.31 -14.07
N MET A 405 -13.01 -24.53 -13.34
CA MET A 405 -13.08 -24.57 -11.87
C MET A 405 -14.22 -25.47 -11.38
N SER A 406 -14.90 -26.22 -12.30
CA SER A 406 -15.93 -27.18 -11.91
C SER A 406 -15.32 -28.37 -11.16
N GLU A 407 -16.13 -29.08 -10.39
CA GLU A 407 -15.69 -30.31 -9.72
C GLU A 407 -15.08 -31.28 -10.74
N GLY A 408 -13.85 -31.74 -10.47
CA GLY A 408 -13.04 -32.55 -11.40
C GLY A 408 -12.31 -31.76 -12.48
N GLY A 409 -12.54 -30.45 -12.61
CA GLY A 409 -11.85 -29.58 -13.57
C GLY A 409 -10.40 -29.31 -13.20
N LYS A 410 -9.58 -29.00 -14.20
CA LYS A 410 -8.12 -28.80 -14.06
C LYS A 410 -7.71 -27.62 -13.16
N ASP A 411 -8.61 -26.66 -12.96
CA ASP A 411 -8.39 -25.44 -12.17
C ASP A 411 -9.20 -25.44 -10.86
N SER A 412 -9.72 -26.61 -10.44
CA SER A 412 -10.53 -26.79 -9.25
C SER A 412 -9.74 -27.35 -8.06
N PRO A 413 -10.26 -27.23 -6.82
CA PRO A 413 -9.67 -27.86 -5.64
C PRO A 413 -9.52 -29.39 -5.74
N SER A 414 -10.29 -30.06 -6.57
CA SER A 414 -10.16 -31.51 -6.83
C SER A 414 -8.91 -31.86 -7.66
N PHE A 415 -8.40 -30.91 -8.44
CA PHE A 415 -7.14 -31.07 -9.16
C PHE A 415 -5.93 -30.81 -8.23
N SER A 416 -5.99 -29.79 -7.40
CA SER A 416 -4.94 -29.40 -6.47
C SER A 416 -5.51 -28.73 -5.24
N GLU A 417 -5.05 -29.12 -4.05
CA GLU A 417 -5.42 -28.45 -2.78
C GLU A 417 -5.00 -26.97 -2.74
N ASN A 418 -4.02 -26.58 -3.56
CA ASN A 418 -3.59 -25.18 -3.73
C ASN A 418 -4.43 -24.41 -4.76
N ALA A 419 -5.46 -25.01 -5.38
CA ALA A 419 -6.34 -24.29 -6.28
C ALA A 419 -7.22 -23.29 -5.52
N THR A 420 -7.98 -22.51 -6.28
CA THR A 420 -8.82 -21.45 -5.72
C THR A 420 -9.80 -21.95 -4.64
N ARG A 421 -9.87 -21.26 -3.53
CA ARG A 421 -10.88 -21.49 -2.48
C ARG A 421 -12.22 -20.80 -2.77
N THR A 422 -12.21 -19.83 -3.67
CA THR A 422 -13.35 -18.92 -3.91
C THR A 422 -14.04 -19.15 -5.25
N GLY A 423 -13.48 -19.99 -6.13
CA GLY A 423 -13.95 -20.13 -7.52
C GLY A 423 -13.49 -19.00 -8.45
N TYR A 424 -12.48 -18.24 -8.05
CA TYR A 424 -11.88 -17.15 -8.83
C TYR A 424 -10.36 -17.19 -8.72
N TYR A 425 -9.67 -16.62 -9.72
CA TYR A 425 -8.23 -16.42 -9.69
C TYR A 425 -7.88 -14.94 -9.91
N LEU A 426 -6.71 -14.54 -9.42
CA LEU A 426 -6.18 -13.20 -9.61
C LEU A 426 -5.78 -12.97 -11.07
N ALA A 427 -6.24 -11.86 -11.66
CA ALA A 427 -5.85 -11.45 -13.01
C ALA A 427 -4.95 -10.20 -13.01
N LYS A 428 -5.07 -9.33 -12.00
CA LYS A 428 -4.27 -8.12 -11.86
C LYS A 428 -2.83 -8.44 -11.48
N PHE A 429 -1.88 -7.68 -12.00
CA PHE A 429 -0.43 -7.75 -11.74
C PHE A 429 0.29 -9.01 -12.23
N VAL A 430 -0.39 -10.03 -12.65
CA VAL A 430 0.21 -11.25 -13.19
C VAL A 430 0.28 -11.21 -14.71
N SER A 431 1.33 -11.81 -15.28
CA SER A 431 1.52 -11.88 -16.72
C SER A 431 0.34 -12.56 -17.43
N LYS A 432 0.05 -12.13 -18.65
CA LYS A 432 -0.91 -12.80 -19.53
C LYS A 432 -0.26 -13.93 -20.36
N LYS A 433 1.04 -14.17 -20.20
CA LYS A 433 1.74 -15.30 -20.81
C LYS A 433 1.54 -16.55 -19.95
N SER A 434 0.70 -17.44 -20.39
CA SER A 434 0.36 -18.69 -19.68
C SER A 434 1.56 -19.62 -19.47
N ALA A 435 2.57 -19.54 -20.35
CA ALA A 435 3.79 -20.34 -20.31
C ALA A 435 4.89 -19.80 -19.38
N MET A 436 4.63 -18.74 -18.59
CA MET A 436 5.64 -18.10 -17.72
C MET A 436 6.41 -19.07 -16.82
N LEU A 437 5.71 -20.06 -16.29
CA LEU A 437 6.24 -21.03 -15.32
C LEU A 437 6.50 -22.41 -15.95
N ASN A 438 6.57 -22.51 -17.29
CA ASN A 438 6.82 -23.78 -17.94
C ASN A 438 8.15 -24.38 -17.44
N PRO A 439 8.16 -25.62 -16.88
CA PRO A 439 9.37 -26.21 -16.30
C PRO A 439 10.53 -26.42 -17.30
N ILE A 440 10.22 -26.49 -18.61
CA ILE A 440 11.24 -26.64 -19.67
C ILE A 440 11.93 -25.28 -19.90
N GLN A 441 11.20 -24.20 -19.85
CA GLN A 441 11.71 -22.85 -20.05
C GLN A 441 10.88 -21.84 -19.26
N THR A 442 11.34 -21.49 -18.07
CA THR A 442 10.73 -20.41 -17.28
C THR A 442 11.11 -19.05 -17.85
N LEU A 443 10.17 -18.11 -17.79
CA LEU A 443 10.35 -16.72 -18.25
C LEU A 443 10.28 -15.77 -17.06
N ASN A 444 10.87 -14.57 -17.19
CA ASN A 444 10.67 -13.46 -16.28
C ASN A 444 9.96 -12.32 -17.01
N SER A 445 9.25 -11.51 -16.27
CA SER A 445 8.63 -10.27 -16.74
C SER A 445 8.93 -9.10 -15.81
N VAL A 446 8.99 -7.91 -16.38
CA VAL A 446 8.99 -6.68 -15.60
C VAL A 446 7.58 -6.44 -15.09
N HIS A 447 7.47 -6.16 -13.81
CA HIS A 447 6.22 -5.83 -13.13
C HIS A 447 6.35 -4.46 -12.48
N TYR A 448 5.24 -3.72 -12.41
CA TYR A 448 5.16 -2.44 -11.71
C TYR A 448 4.31 -2.59 -10.45
N ASN A 449 4.79 -2.03 -9.34
CA ASN A 449 4.04 -1.86 -8.12
C ASN A 449 3.66 -0.38 -7.98
N PRO A 450 2.43 0.03 -8.31
CA PRO A 450 1.98 1.40 -8.14
C PRO A 450 1.79 1.70 -6.65
N LEU A 451 2.59 2.58 -6.09
CA LEU A 451 2.54 3.00 -4.70
C LEU A 451 1.67 4.26 -4.51
N LEU A 452 1.75 5.17 -5.47
CA LEU A 452 0.97 6.41 -5.52
C LEU A 452 0.49 6.63 -6.96
N ARG A 453 -0.82 6.84 -7.13
CA ARG A 453 -1.46 7.08 -8.42
C ARG A 453 -2.10 8.46 -8.46
N LYS A 454 -2.02 9.16 -9.60
CA LYS A 454 -2.65 10.49 -9.76
C LYS A 454 -4.17 10.44 -9.66
N SER A 455 -4.79 9.35 -10.15
CA SER A 455 -6.24 9.09 -10.02
C SER A 455 -6.71 9.04 -8.56
N GLU A 456 -5.82 8.72 -7.62
CA GLU A 456 -6.14 8.76 -6.19
C GLU A 456 -6.52 10.17 -5.72
N VAL A 457 -5.87 11.21 -6.24
CA VAL A 457 -6.16 12.60 -5.87
C VAL A 457 -7.60 12.99 -6.25
N LEU A 458 -8.08 12.49 -7.38
CA LEU A 458 -9.48 12.71 -7.82
C LEU A 458 -10.47 12.06 -6.86
N LEU A 459 -10.25 10.80 -6.49
CA LEU A 459 -11.12 10.09 -5.53
C LEU A 459 -11.01 10.67 -4.11
N ASN A 460 -9.81 11.10 -3.70
CA ASN A 460 -9.61 11.79 -2.42
C ASN A 460 -10.39 13.12 -2.39
N PHE A 461 -10.38 13.87 -3.49
CA PHE A 461 -11.17 15.09 -3.60
C PHE A 461 -12.67 14.80 -3.61
N ALA A 462 -13.13 13.80 -4.37
CA ALA A 462 -14.55 13.45 -4.44
C ALA A 462 -15.10 13.09 -3.06
N GLU A 463 -14.36 12.31 -2.27
CA GLU A 463 -14.72 11.98 -0.89
C GLU A 463 -14.77 13.24 -0.02
N ALA A 464 -13.71 14.04 -0.04
CA ALA A 464 -13.63 15.26 0.77
C ALA A 464 -14.73 16.27 0.40
N ALA A 465 -15.00 16.46 -0.89
CA ALA A 465 -16.03 17.36 -1.40
C ALA A 465 -17.46 16.92 -0.98
N ASN A 466 -17.74 15.63 -1.08
CA ASN A 466 -19.02 15.06 -0.65
C ASN A 466 -19.25 15.27 0.85
N GLU A 467 -18.22 15.03 1.66
CA GLU A 467 -18.29 15.21 3.11
C GLU A 467 -18.38 16.67 3.53
N ALA A 468 -17.65 17.54 2.84
CA ALA A 468 -17.60 18.98 3.13
C ALA A 468 -18.90 19.68 2.81
N TRP A 469 -19.43 19.50 1.61
CA TRP A 469 -20.54 20.33 1.11
C TRP A 469 -21.90 19.64 1.11
N GLY A 470 -21.95 18.35 1.40
CA GLY A 470 -23.18 17.62 1.63
C GLY A 470 -24.07 17.39 0.40
N ASN A 471 -23.77 18.02 -0.73
CA ASN A 471 -24.41 17.79 -2.01
C ASN A 471 -23.35 17.43 -3.06
N PRO A 472 -23.35 16.20 -3.58
CA PRO A 472 -22.29 15.72 -4.47
C PRO A 472 -22.23 16.42 -5.83
N THR A 473 -23.32 17.08 -6.26
CA THR A 473 -23.38 17.83 -7.53
C THR A 473 -22.88 19.25 -7.40
N VAL A 474 -22.70 19.75 -6.16
CA VAL A 474 -22.21 21.10 -5.94
C VAL A 474 -20.72 21.18 -6.24
N LYS A 475 -20.39 22.09 -7.15
CA LYS A 475 -19.04 22.54 -7.41
C LYS A 475 -18.80 23.78 -6.59
N ALA A 476 -18.07 23.65 -5.47
CA ALA A 476 -17.79 24.79 -4.60
C ALA A 476 -16.94 25.85 -5.33
N GLU A 477 -17.05 27.10 -4.90
CA GLU A 477 -16.31 28.23 -5.49
C GLU A 477 -14.78 27.95 -5.47
N GLY A 478 -14.14 28.17 -6.60
CA GLY A 478 -12.70 27.92 -6.80
C GLY A 478 -12.31 26.44 -6.95
N CYS A 479 -13.25 25.50 -6.90
CA CYS A 479 -12.97 24.09 -7.14
C CYS A 479 -13.06 23.76 -8.65
N LEU A 480 -12.20 22.80 -9.08
CA LEU A 480 -12.17 22.35 -10.48
C LEU A 480 -13.36 21.44 -10.79
N TYR A 481 -13.80 20.63 -9.84
CA TYR A 481 -14.82 19.63 -9.99
C TYR A 481 -15.81 19.59 -8.82
N SER A 482 -16.97 19.00 -9.05
CA SER A 482 -17.82 18.42 -8.01
C SER A 482 -17.45 16.95 -7.78
N ALA A 483 -17.90 16.34 -6.70
CA ALA A 483 -17.74 14.92 -6.45
C ALA A 483 -18.42 14.07 -7.56
N TYR A 484 -19.58 14.51 -8.01
CA TYR A 484 -20.35 13.88 -9.09
C TYR A 484 -19.58 13.84 -10.41
N GLU A 485 -18.98 14.96 -10.84
CA GLU A 485 -18.22 15.04 -12.11
C GLU A 485 -17.04 14.08 -12.13
N ILE A 486 -16.35 13.93 -10.99
CA ILE A 486 -15.24 12.98 -10.86
C ILE A 486 -15.72 11.54 -11.01
N LEU A 487 -16.74 11.15 -10.26
CA LEU A 487 -17.24 9.77 -10.34
C LEU A 487 -17.79 9.46 -11.73
N LYS A 488 -18.52 10.39 -12.35
CA LYS A 488 -19.00 10.25 -13.73
C LYS A 488 -17.86 9.95 -14.70
N THR A 489 -16.75 10.68 -14.56
CA THR A 489 -15.56 10.51 -15.40
C THR A 489 -14.90 9.13 -15.19
N ILE A 490 -14.69 8.73 -13.95
CA ILE A 490 -14.04 7.45 -13.63
C ILE A 490 -14.93 6.28 -14.09
N ARG A 491 -16.21 6.31 -13.78
CA ARG A 491 -17.16 5.24 -14.13
C ARG A 491 -17.31 5.10 -15.64
N SER A 492 -17.31 6.22 -16.37
CA SER A 492 -17.34 6.19 -17.85
C SER A 492 -16.02 5.68 -18.44
N GLN A 493 -14.88 6.21 -18.02
CA GLN A 493 -13.60 5.91 -18.67
C GLN A 493 -12.98 4.57 -18.23
N ALA A 494 -13.04 4.23 -16.93
CA ALA A 494 -12.54 2.96 -16.43
C ALA A 494 -13.57 1.83 -16.55
N GLY A 495 -14.81 2.09 -16.15
CA GLY A 495 -15.87 1.08 -16.14
C GLY A 495 -16.51 0.87 -17.51
N GLY A 496 -16.41 1.84 -18.43
CA GLY A 496 -17.14 1.82 -19.70
C GLY A 496 -18.65 2.09 -19.52
N ILE A 497 -19.04 2.73 -18.41
CA ILE A 497 -20.44 3.03 -18.05
C ILE A 497 -20.81 4.37 -18.67
N ASN A 498 -21.44 4.37 -19.84
CA ASN A 498 -21.76 5.58 -20.58
C ASN A 498 -23.16 6.13 -20.30
N PHE A 499 -24.07 5.30 -19.79
CA PHE A 499 -25.44 5.65 -19.40
C PHE A 499 -25.63 5.27 -17.94
N ASP A 500 -25.52 6.23 -17.04
CA ASP A 500 -25.36 5.97 -15.60
C ASP A 500 -26.49 6.60 -14.78
N LEU A 501 -27.69 6.04 -14.91
CA LEU A 501 -28.84 6.49 -14.11
C LEU A 501 -28.63 6.21 -12.61
N TYR A 502 -27.86 5.18 -12.25
CA TYR A 502 -27.58 4.88 -10.86
C TYR A 502 -26.72 5.97 -10.20
N LEU A 503 -25.79 6.56 -10.93
CA LEU A 503 -25.02 7.72 -10.45
C LEU A 503 -25.94 8.88 -10.09
N ASP A 504 -26.95 9.17 -10.94
CA ASP A 504 -27.91 10.24 -10.70
C ASP A 504 -28.79 9.94 -9.47
N GLU A 505 -29.22 8.70 -9.29
CA GLU A 505 -29.97 8.24 -8.11
C GLU A 505 -29.14 8.42 -6.84
N MET A 506 -27.89 7.99 -6.84
CA MET A 506 -27.01 8.08 -5.68
C MET A 506 -26.65 9.52 -5.35
N ALA A 507 -26.65 10.41 -6.33
CA ALA A 507 -26.37 11.84 -6.13
C ALA A 507 -27.49 12.61 -5.41
N GLN A 508 -28.63 11.98 -5.13
CA GLN A 508 -29.73 12.61 -4.40
C GLN A 508 -29.42 12.82 -2.90
N SER A 509 -28.44 12.11 -2.34
CA SER A 509 -28.04 12.31 -0.96
C SER A 509 -26.53 12.11 -0.74
N LYS A 510 -26.00 12.85 0.23
CA LYS A 510 -24.62 12.72 0.71
C LYS A 510 -24.27 11.29 1.11
N ASP A 511 -25.16 10.62 1.85
CA ASP A 511 -24.89 9.30 2.42
C ASP A 511 -24.91 8.19 1.34
N SER A 512 -25.83 8.30 0.37
CA SER A 512 -25.85 7.40 -0.79
C SER A 512 -24.58 7.59 -1.63
N PHE A 513 -24.22 8.83 -1.89
CA PHE A 513 -23.06 9.14 -2.71
C PHE A 513 -21.74 8.76 -2.01
N ARG A 514 -21.66 8.86 -0.67
CA ARG A 514 -20.53 8.34 0.13
C ARG A 514 -20.31 6.84 -0.15
N LYS A 515 -21.39 6.05 -0.12
CA LYS A 515 -21.32 4.59 -0.42
C LYS A 515 -20.83 4.34 -1.84
N LEU A 516 -21.28 5.15 -2.78
CA LEU A 516 -20.83 5.07 -4.17
C LEU A 516 -19.32 5.38 -4.29
N ILE A 517 -18.84 6.46 -3.67
CA ILE A 517 -17.42 6.81 -3.64
C ILE A 517 -16.58 5.70 -3.00
N GLN A 518 -17.03 5.15 -1.89
CA GLN A 518 -16.35 4.07 -1.19
C GLN A 518 -16.21 2.82 -2.06
N ASN A 519 -17.27 2.46 -2.78
CA ASN A 519 -17.24 1.32 -3.69
C ASN A 519 -16.40 1.62 -4.94
N GLU A 520 -16.50 2.82 -5.50
CA GLU A 520 -15.68 3.22 -6.66
C GLU A 520 -14.19 3.18 -6.34
N ARG A 521 -13.80 3.66 -5.15
CA ARG A 521 -12.43 3.56 -4.65
C ARG A 521 -11.99 2.11 -4.45
N ARG A 522 -12.88 1.24 -3.95
CA ARG A 522 -12.64 -0.21 -3.82
C ARG A 522 -12.30 -0.85 -5.17
N LEU A 523 -13.07 -0.54 -6.21
CA LEU A 523 -12.90 -1.11 -7.55
C LEU A 523 -11.65 -0.56 -8.25
N GLU A 524 -11.40 0.75 -8.14
CA GLU A 524 -10.26 1.41 -8.79
C GLU A 524 -8.92 0.92 -8.22
N PHE A 525 -8.83 0.72 -6.90
CA PHE A 525 -7.61 0.30 -6.21
C PHE A 525 -7.64 -1.16 -5.75
N THR A 526 -8.43 -2.00 -6.39
CA THR A 526 -8.47 -3.45 -6.14
C THR A 526 -7.05 -4.04 -6.19
N PHE A 527 -6.65 -4.78 -5.15
CA PHE A 527 -5.31 -5.37 -4.96
C PHE A 527 -4.14 -4.38 -4.89
N GLU A 528 -4.40 -3.08 -4.66
CA GLU A 528 -3.36 -2.09 -4.38
C GLU A 528 -3.20 -1.81 -2.87
N ASN A 529 -3.69 -2.71 -2.02
CA ASN A 529 -3.61 -2.66 -0.55
C ASN A 529 -4.31 -1.47 0.13
N HIS A 530 -5.22 -0.78 -0.58
CA HIS A 530 -6.00 0.34 -0.01
C HIS A 530 -7.15 -0.12 0.87
N ARG A 531 -7.91 -1.16 0.45
CA ARG A 531 -9.17 -1.58 1.07
C ARG A 531 -9.07 -1.81 2.57
N TYR A 532 -7.99 -2.42 3.04
CA TYR A 532 -7.76 -2.71 4.46
C TYR A 532 -7.78 -1.45 5.34
N PHE A 533 -7.09 -0.40 4.90
CA PHE A 533 -7.03 0.87 5.62
C PHE A 533 -8.31 1.70 5.40
N ASP A 534 -8.88 1.68 4.21
CA ASP A 534 -10.13 2.36 3.89
C ASP A 534 -11.29 1.87 4.76
N MET A 535 -11.46 0.56 4.93
CA MET A 535 -12.49 -0.01 5.81
C MET A 535 -12.33 0.49 7.25
N ARG A 536 -11.09 0.62 7.73
CA ARG A 536 -10.80 1.09 9.10
C ARG A 536 -11.06 2.57 9.27
N ARG A 537 -10.53 3.40 8.38
CA ARG A 537 -10.70 4.85 8.48
C ARG A 537 -12.17 5.30 8.30
N TRP A 538 -12.96 4.56 7.54
CA TRP A 538 -14.40 4.78 7.36
C TRP A 538 -15.27 4.14 8.44
N VAL A 539 -14.70 3.33 9.31
CA VAL A 539 -15.42 2.52 10.31
C VAL A 539 -16.44 1.58 9.65
N LEU A 540 -16.05 0.91 8.56
CA LEU A 540 -16.89 -0.13 7.95
C LEU A 540 -16.83 -1.44 8.75
N PRO A 541 -17.84 -2.33 8.62
CA PRO A 541 -17.76 -3.66 9.22
C PRO A 541 -16.49 -4.41 8.79
N LEU A 542 -15.74 -4.97 9.75
CA LEU A 542 -14.49 -5.69 9.47
C LEU A 542 -14.66 -7.21 9.52
N ASN A 543 -15.74 -7.69 10.15
CA ASN A 543 -15.97 -9.10 10.47
C ASN A 543 -16.96 -9.77 9.51
N GLU A 544 -17.05 -9.33 8.27
CA GLU A 544 -17.94 -9.88 7.28
C GLU A 544 -17.56 -11.30 6.87
N GLU A 545 -18.56 -12.03 6.42
CA GLU A 545 -18.40 -13.33 5.80
C GLU A 545 -17.82 -13.16 4.39
N VAL A 546 -16.81 -13.96 4.08
CA VAL A 546 -16.21 -13.99 2.76
C VAL A 546 -16.77 -15.16 1.98
N GLU A 547 -17.36 -14.86 0.85
CA GLU A 547 -18.04 -15.81 -0.03
C GLU A 547 -17.15 -16.22 -1.20
N GLY A 548 -17.44 -17.40 -1.72
CA GLY A 548 -16.93 -17.93 -2.98
C GLY A 548 -18.05 -18.64 -3.74
N VAL A 549 -17.70 -19.25 -4.87
CA VAL A 549 -18.61 -19.97 -5.75
C VAL A 549 -18.08 -21.38 -5.98
N ALA A 550 -18.91 -22.37 -5.70
CA ALA A 550 -18.71 -23.75 -6.16
C ALA A 550 -19.36 -23.92 -7.54
N VAL A 551 -18.64 -24.55 -8.45
CA VAL A 551 -19.08 -24.79 -9.82
C VAL A 551 -19.26 -26.30 -10.02
N THR A 552 -20.40 -26.74 -10.47
CA THR A 552 -20.68 -28.15 -10.77
C THR A 552 -21.11 -28.29 -12.23
N ARG A 553 -20.53 -29.24 -12.93
CA ARG A 553 -20.91 -29.57 -14.30
C ARG A 553 -22.16 -30.46 -14.27
N LYS A 554 -23.22 -30.08 -15.00
CA LYS A 554 -24.45 -30.86 -15.16
C LYS A 554 -24.30 -31.96 -16.22
N GLU A 555 -25.19 -32.92 -16.24
CA GLU A 555 -25.19 -34.02 -17.22
C GLU A 555 -25.33 -33.54 -18.68
N ASP A 556 -26.01 -32.41 -18.89
CA ASP A 556 -26.20 -31.79 -20.21
C ASP A 556 -24.98 -30.96 -20.67
N GLY A 557 -23.88 -30.92 -19.83
CA GLY A 557 -22.66 -30.18 -20.10
C GLY A 557 -22.69 -28.71 -19.68
N THR A 558 -23.84 -28.21 -19.22
CA THR A 558 -23.92 -26.86 -18.63
C THR A 558 -23.39 -26.83 -17.20
N PHE A 559 -23.34 -25.67 -16.59
CA PHE A 559 -22.82 -25.48 -15.22
C PHE A 559 -23.88 -24.95 -14.29
N SER A 560 -23.82 -25.38 -13.03
CA SER A 560 -24.54 -24.77 -11.93
C SER A 560 -23.52 -24.09 -10.99
N PHE A 561 -23.98 -23.00 -10.39
CA PHE A 561 -23.16 -22.17 -9.51
C PHE A 561 -23.84 -22.09 -8.13
N LYS A 562 -23.04 -22.31 -7.07
CA LYS A 562 -23.53 -22.20 -5.70
C LYS A 562 -22.64 -21.27 -4.91
N VAL A 563 -23.20 -20.13 -4.49
CA VAL A 563 -22.52 -19.24 -3.55
C VAL A 563 -22.39 -19.94 -2.20
N GLN A 564 -21.21 -19.90 -1.62
CA GLN A 564 -20.90 -20.55 -0.35
C GLN A 564 -19.96 -19.72 0.51
N LYS A 565 -20.08 -19.86 1.82
CA LYS A 565 -19.15 -19.30 2.77
C LYS A 565 -17.77 -19.98 2.65
N VAL A 566 -16.72 -19.17 2.50
CA VAL A 566 -15.34 -19.63 2.44
C VAL A 566 -14.61 -19.36 3.74
N GLU A 567 -14.80 -18.16 4.30
CA GLU A 567 -14.09 -17.72 5.49
C GLU A 567 -14.92 -16.70 6.28
N GLN A 568 -14.75 -16.69 7.60
CA GLN A 568 -15.30 -15.66 8.49
C GLN A 568 -14.17 -14.85 9.09
N ARG A 569 -14.20 -13.55 8.90
CA ARG A 569 -13.24 -12.64 9.54
C ARG A 569 -13.51 -12.57 11.06
N LYS A 570 -12.43 -12.51 11.85
CA LYS A 570 -12.50 -12.49 13.31
C LYS A 570 -11.91 -11.20 13.88
N TYR A 571 -12.42 -10.08 13.40
CA TYR A 571 -12.04 -8.76 13.89
C TYR A 571 -12.99 -8.29 14.99
N GLU A 572 -12.44 -7.55 15.94
CA GLU A 572 -13.14 -6.85 17.01
C GLU A 572 -13.11 -5.33 16.77
N VAL A 573 -13.89 -4.55 17.51
CA VAL A 573 -13.95 -3.09 17.39
C VAL A 573 -12.57 -2.45 17.58
N LYS A 574 -11.75 -2.96 18.49
CA LYS A 574 -10.36 -2.49 18.68
C LYS A 574 -9.49 -2.58 17.43
N ASN A 575 -9.84 -3.46 16.46
CA ASN A 575 -9.07 -3.63 15.22
C ASN A 575 -9.25 -2.51 14.20
N TYR A 576 -10.07 -1.49 14.48
CA TYR A 576 -10.01 -0.22 13.73
C TYR A 576 -8.66 0.48 13.93
N PHE A 577 -8.02 0.23 15.07
CA PHE A 577 -6.69 0.72 15.43
C PHE A 577 -5.76 -0.46 15.66
N MET A 578 -4.46 -0.26 15.44
CA MET A 578 -3.47 -1.29 15.72
C MET A 578 -2.73 -1.02 17.03
N PRO A 579 -2.30 -2.05 17.75
CA PRO A 579 -1.51 -1.85 18.96
C PRO A 579 -0.13 -1.30 18.60
N LEU A 580 0.42 -0.43 19.46
CA LEU A 580 1.83 -0.15 19.46
C LEU A 580 2.61 -1.41 19.87
N PRO A 581 3.86 -1.59 19.41
CA PRO A 581 4.67 -2.73 19.83
C PRO A 581 4.85 -2.74 21.35
N TYR A 582 4.58 -3.88 21.97
CA TYR A 582 4.70 -4.03 23.43
C TYR A 582 6.09 -3.66 23.95
N ALA A 583 7.15 -4.01 23.20
CA ALA A 583 8.52 -3.67 23.58
C ALA A 583 8.75 -2.15 23.72
N GLU A 584 8.07 -1.34 22.92
CA GLU A 584 8.19 0.12 23.01
C GLU A 584 7.41 0.70 24.19
N LEU A 585 6.26 0.08 24.52
CA LEU A 585 5.47 0.43 25.71
C LEU A 585 6.21 0.05 27.00
N GLU A 586 7.02 -1.02 26.99
CA GLU A 586 7.87 -1.38 28.12
C GLU A 586 9.05 -0.41 28.31
N LYS A 587 9.64 0.05 27.21
CA LYS A 587 10.73 1.03 27.25
C LYS A 587 10.24 2.43 27.68
N ASN A 588 9.07 2.84 27.24
CA ASN A 588 8.51 4.16 27.52
C ASN A 588 7.10 4.05 28.11
N LYS A 589 6.99 4.14 29.42
CA LYS A 589 5.72 4.03 30.16
C LYS A 589 4.77 5.22 29.95
N ASN A 590 5.25 6.31 29.37
CA ASN A 590 4.43 7.47 29.03
C ASN A 590 3.78 7.33 27.63
N LEU A 591 4.15 6.30 26.88
CA LEU A 591 3.62 6.04 25.55
C LEU A 591 2.23 5.38 25.66
N MET A 592 1.18 6.10 25.29
CA MET A 592 -0.19 5.58 25.35
C MET A 592 -0.47 4.66 24.16
N ASN A 593 -0.99 3.45 24.42
CA ASN A 593 -1.48 2.55 23.39
C ASN A 593 -2.81 3.01 22.80
N ASN A 594 -3.20 2.43 21.68
CA ASN A 594 -4.51 2.65 21.10
C ASN A 594 -5.59 1.91 21.90
N GLN A 595 -6.81 2.47 21.87
CA GLN A 595 -7.98 1.98 22.60
C GLN A 595 -8.25 0.49 22.34
N GLY A 596 -8.46 -0.26 23.42
CA GLY A 596 -8.70 -1.72 23.42
C GLY A 596 -7.44 -2.57 23.36
N TRP A 597 -6.24 -1.95 23.46
CA TRP A 597 -4.95 -2.61 23.48
C TRP A 597 -4.10 -2.31 24.73
N GLU A 598 -4.73 -1.77 25.78
CA GLU A 598 -4.09 -1.44 27.06
C GLU A 598 -3.61 -2.69 27.82
#